data_eb8479ad8867022c0fcffdde3c18b20b
#
_entry.id   eb8479ad8867022c0fcffdde3c18b20b
#
_cell.length_a   1.000
_cell.length_b   1.000
_cell.length_c   1.000
_cell.angle_alpha   90.00
_cell.angle_beta   90.00
_cell.angle_gamma   90.00
#
_symmetry.space_group_name_H-M   'P 1'
#
loop_
_entity.id
_entity.type
_entity.pdbx_description
1 polymer ?
#
loop_
_entity_poly.entity_id
_entity_poly.type
_entity_poly.pdbx_seq_one_letter_code
_entity_poly.pdbx_strand_id
1 'polypeptide(L)'
;VLLLNAALTVEAGKSNSHANLWTPVTNNIIKEISNQTENIVFILWGNFAKTKAEFIDQSKHKIISGVHPSPLAARYNMKGTHKSFFGHAYFNKANEYLIKHNKEPISWLL
;
A
#
# COMPACT_ATOMS: atom_id res chain seq x y z
N VAL A 1 -3.10 4.25 -11.39
CA VAL A 1 -2.31 3.74 -10.26
C VAL A 1 -1.27 4.76 -9.85
N LEU A 2 -1.19 5.05 -8.56
CA LEU A 2 -0.13 5.87 -8.00
C LEU A 2 0.80 5.00 -7.16
N LEU A 3 2.06 4.96 -7.53
CA LEU A 3 3.10 4.30 -6.75
C LEU A 3 3.75 5.35 -5.85
N LEU A 4 3.56 5.22 -4.55
CA LEU A 4 4.04 6.19 -3.58
C LEU A 4 4.88 5.51 -2.50
N ASN A 5 6.13 5.93 -2.36
CA ASN A 5 6.95 5.57 -1.22
C ASN A 5 6.68 6.53 -0.05
N ALA A 6 6.64 6.00 1.16
CA ALA A 6 6.44 6.82 2.36
C ALA A 6 7.63 7.76 2.64
N ALA A 7 8.82 7.39 2.18
CA ALA A 7 9.99 8.25 2.17
C ALA A 7 10.54 8.30 0.74
N LEU A 8 10.74 9.51 0.21
CA LEU A 8 11.10 9.70 -1.20
C LEU A 8 12.61 9.87 -1.42
N THR A 9 13.39 10.04 -0.35
CA THR A 9 14.86 10.06 -0.40
C THR A 9 15.44 9.23 0.72
N VAL A 10 16.70 8.86 0.54
CA VAL A 10 17.45 8.08 1.53
C VAL A 10 18.93 8.42 1.39
N GLU A 11 19.65 8.40 2.51
CA GLU A 11 21.11 8.48 2.47
C GLU A 11 21.66 7.16 1.95
N ALA A 12 22.66 7.19 1.09
CA ALA A 12 23.25 6.01 0.48
C ALA A 12 23.70 5.00 1.57
N GLY A 13 23.23 3.75 1.43
CA GLY A 13 23.55 2.67 2.36
C GLY A 13 22.84 2.72 3.70
N LYS A 14 21.93 3.70 3.93
CA LYS A 14 21.21 3.85 5.20
C LYS A 14 19.71 3.83 4.97
N SER A 15 19.11 2.65 4.99
CA SER A 15 17.68 2.46 4.79
C SER A 15 16.85 3.29 5.80
N ASN A 16 15.80 3.94 5.31
CA ASN A 16 14.88 4.78 6.10
C ASN A 16 15.53 5.99 6.78
N SER A 17 16.73 6.40 6.39
CA SER A 17 17.47 7.53 7.03
C SER A 17 16.71 8.86 6.95
N HIS A 18 15.90 9.09 5.91
CA HIS A 18 15.12 10.31 5.72
C HIS A 18 13.61 10.12 5.99
N ALA A 19 13.21 9.00 6.58
CA ALA A 19 11.79 8.72 6.80
C ALA A 19 11.10 9.82 7.63
N ASN A 20 11.74 10.31 8.69
CA ASN A 20 11.18 11.36 9.54
C ASN A 20 10.97 12.69 8.82
N LEU A 21 11.79 12.98 7.81
CA LEU A 21 11.65 14.19 7.00
C LEU A 21 10.43 14.11 6.07
N TRP A 22 10.18 12.95 5.52
CA TRP A 22 9.12 12.74 4.53
C TRP A 22 7.76 12.38 5.13
N THR A 23 7.72 11.81 6.33
CA THR A 23 6.49 11.34 6.95
C THR A 23 5.38 12.41 6.98
N PRO A 24 5.62 13.68 7.39
CA PRO A 24 4.56 14.67 7.36
C PRO A 24 4.01 14.93 5.95
N VAL A 25 4.87 14.96 4.95
CA VAL A 25 4.50 15.21 3.56
C VAL A 25 3.67 14.07 3.00
N THR A 26 4.15 12.83 3.11
CA THR A 26 3.46 11.66 2.57
C THR A 26 2.15 11.38 3.31
N ASN A 27 2.10 11.60 4.62
CA ASN A 27 0.86 11.49 5.38
C ASN A 27 -0.19 12.48 4.89
N ASN A 28 0.20 13.73 4.60
CA ASN A 28 -0.71 14.73 4.06
C ASN A 28 -1.22 14.36 2.67
N ILE A 29 -0.37 13.82 1.82
CA ILE A 29 -0.79 13.33 0.49
C ILE A 29 -1.87 12.25 0.64
N ILE A 30 -1.65 11.28 1.53
CA ILE A 30 -2.60 10.19 1.77
C ILE A 30 -3.92 10.73 2.33
N LYS A 31 -3.87 11.65 3.30
CA LYS A 31 -5.06 12.29 3.85
C LYS A 31 -5.86 13.02 2.79
N GLU A 32 -5.21 13.79 1.92
CA GLU A 32 -5.86 14.53 0.86
C GLU A 32 -6.55 13.59 -0.14
N ILE A 33 -5.87 12.52 -0.55
CA ILE A 33 -6.48 11.51 -1.42
C ILE A 33 -7.70 10.89 -0.74
N SER A 34 -7.57 10.53 0.54
CA SER A 34 -8.68 9.93 1.28
C SER A 34 -9.89 10.88 1.39
N ASN A 35 -9.64 12.17 1.63
CA ASN A 35 -10.71 13.14 1.83
C ASN A 35 -11.35 13.61 0.53
N GLN A 36 -10.58 13.71 -0.56
CA GLN A 36 -11.02 14.30 -1.83
C GLN A 36 -11.64 13.28 -2.81
N THR A 37 -11.52 11.99 -2.52
CA THR A 37 -11.96 10.93 -3.43
C THR A 37 -12.85 9.91 -2.71
N GLU A 38 -13.46 9.02 -3.51
CA GLU A 38 -14.24 7.89 -3.02
C GLU A 38 -13.86 6.61 -3.78
N ASN A 39 -14.01 5.48 -3.10
CA ASN A 39 -13.84 4.15 -3.70
C ASN A 39 -12.45 3.93 -4.30
N ILE A 40 -11.43 4.36 -3.58
CA ILE A 40 -10.04 4.10 -3.92
C ILE A 40 -9.56 2.85 -3.19
N VAL A 41 -8.71 2.06 -3.84
CA VAL A 41 -8.03 0.94 -3.21
C VAL A 41 -6.64 1.38 -2.79
N PHE A 42 -6.35 1.26 -1.51
CA PHE A 42 -5.01 1.50 -0.94
C PHE A 42 -4.35 0.17 -0.65
N ILE A 43 -3.26 -0.12 -1.33
CA ILE A 43 -2.48 -1.33 -1.08
C ILE A 43 -1.28 -0.95 -0.23
N LEU A 44 -1.21 -1.48 0.98
CA LEU A 44 -0.17 -1.16 1.97
C LEU A 44 0.74 -2.36 2.16
N TRP A 45 1.95 -2.27 1.63
CA TRP A 45 2.93 -3.35 1.70
C TRP A 45 3.99 -3.07 2.75
N GLY A 46 4.04 -3.95 3.74
CA GLY A 46 5.01 -3.88 4.82
C GLY A 46 4.52 -3.07 6.02
N ASN A 47 5.19 -3.25 7.15
CA ASN A 47 4.75 -2.67 8.42
C ASN A 47 4.77 -1.14 8.42
N PHE A 48 5.75 -0.53 7.77
CA PHE A 48 5.84 0.92 7.69
C PHE A 48 4.65 1.50 6.89
N ALA A 49 4.31 0.90 5.76
CA ALA A 49 3.16 1.34 4.98
C ALA A 49 1.84 1.12 5.73
N LYS A 50 1.72 0.05 6.50
CA LYS A 50 0.51 -0.26 7.27
C LYS A 50 0.18 0.82 8.31
N THR A 51 1.17 1.55 8.81
CA THR A 51 0.93 2.66 9.74
C THR A 51 0.12 3.78 9.10
N LYS A 52 0.08 3.87 7.78
CA LYS A 52 -0.66 4.89 7.04
C LYS A 52 -2.17 4.65 7.04
N ALA A 53 -2.64 3.47 7.43
CA ALA A 53 -4.06 3.15 7.48
C ALA A 53 -4.87 4.13 8.34
N GLU A 54 -4.27 4.71 9.39
CA GLU A 54 -4.94 5.68 10.25
C GLU A 54 -5.36 6.96 9.52
N PHE A 55 -4.74 7.26 8.39
CA PHE A 55 -5.05 8.46 7.58
C PHE A 55 -6.07 8.20 6.49
N ILE A 56 -6.56 6.99 6.38
CA ILE A 56 -7.46 6.56 5.31
C ILE A 56 -8.84 6.28 5.89
N ASP A 57 -9.87 6.91 5.31
CA ASP A 57 -11.26 6.67 5.70
C ASP A 57 -11.74 5.34 5.11
N GLN A 58 -11.80 4.31 5.94
CA GLN A 58 -12.19 2.96 5.52
C GLN A 58 -13.67 2.84 5.19
N SER A 59 -14.50 3.80 5.57
CA SER A 59 -15.91 3.84 5.16
C SER A 59 -16.08 4.21 3.68
N LYS A 60 -15.08 4.89 3.10
CA LYS A 60 -15.09 5.38 1.71
C LYS A 60 -14.17 4.59 0.79
N HIS A 61 -13.18 3.90 1.34
CA HIS A 61 -12.10 3.28 0.58
C HIS A 61 -11.85 1.85 1.04
N LYS A 62 -11.11 1.11 0.24
CA LYS A 62 -10.66 -0.24 0.56
C LYS A 62 -9.16 -0.23 0.88
N ILE A 63 -8.78 -0.84 2.00
CA ILE A 63 -7.39 -1.08 2.35
C ILE A 63 -7.09 -2.56 2.18
N ILE A 64 -6.04 -2.87 1.44
CA ILE A 64 -5.49 -4.21 1.31
C ILE A 64 -4.08 -4.18 1.89
N SER A 65 -3.85 -4.86 2.99
CA SER A 65 -2.56 -4.89 3.67
C SER A 65 -1.84 -6.20 3.40
N GLY A 66 -0.52 -6.15 3.32
CA GLY A 66 0.28 -7.34 3.12
C GLY A 66 1.76 -7.14 3.42
N VAL A 67 2.55 -8.16 3.12
CA VAL A 67 4.00 -8.10 3.28
C VAL A 67 4.64 -7.32 2.13
N HIS A 68 5.82 -6.75 2.39
CA HIS A 68 6.57 -6.04 1.36
C HIS A 68 7.05 -7.01 0.28
N PRO A 69 7.05 -6.61 -1.01
CA PRO A 69 7.47 -7.49 -2.11
C PRO A 69 8.98 -7.73 -2.20
N SER A 70 9.81 -7.10 -1.36
CA SER A 70 11.25 -7.34 -1.36
C SER A 70 11.56 -8.82 -1.10
N PRO A 71 12.67 -9.37 -1.63
CA PRO A 71 13.01 -10.78 -1.44
C PRO A 71 13.11 -11.20 0.02
N LEU A 72 13.55 -10.30 0.91
CA LEU A 72 13.65 -10.57 2.34
C LEU A 72 12.28 -10.76 2.99
N ALA A 73 11.32 -9.90 2.68
CA ALA A 73 9.99 -9.93 3.26
C ALA A 73 9.04 -10.87 2.52
N ALA A 74 9.13 -10.95 1.19
CA ALA A 74 8.21 -11.72 0.37
C ALA A 74 8.21 -13.21 0.70
N ARG A 75 9.35 -13.73 1.16
CA ARG A 75 9.53 -15.15 1.49
C ARG A 75 9.57 -15.44 2.99
N TYR A 76 9.61 -14.41 3.81
CA TYR A 76 9.82 -14.54 5.26
C TYR A 76 8.81 -15.46 5.94
N ASN A 77 7.57 -15.43 5.51
CA ASN A 77 6.47 -16.16 6.15
C ASN A 77 6.08 -17.44 5.43
N MET A 78 6.94 -18.03 4.62
CA MET A 78 6.63 -19.30 3.94
C MET A 78 6.37 -20.45 4.91
N LYS A 79 6.85 -20.36 6.15
CA LYS A 79 6.68 -21.39 7.20
C LYS A 79 5.73 -20.96 8.32
N GLY A 80 5.18 -19.75 8.29
CA GLY A 80 4.38 -19.20 9.36
C GLY A 80 2.89 -19.18 9.07
N THR A 81 2.14 -18.60 10.02
CA THR A 81 0.69 -18.43 9.92
C THR A 81 0.26 -17.35 8.94
N HIS A 82 1.19 -16.49 8.50
CA HIS A 82 0.92 -15.41 7.55
C HIS A 82 1.34 -15.81 6.15
N LYS A 83 0.51 -15.51 5.17
CA LYS A 83 0.84 -15.73 3.77
C LYS A 83 1.98 -14.80 3.34
N SER A 84 2.90 -15.32 2.55
CA SER A 84 3.92 -14.50 1.90
C SER A 84 3.28 -13.55 0.89
N PHE A 85 4.06 -12.58 0.37
CA PHE A 85 3.58 -11.67 -0.68
C PHE A 85 2.88 -12.42 -1.83
N PHE A 86 3.46 -13.52 -2.28
CA PHE A 86 2.96 -14.27 -3.43
C PHE A 86 1.60 -14.94 -3.22
N GLY A 87 1.17 -15.11 -1.98
CA GLY A 87 -0.09 -15.80 -1.66
C GLY A 87 -1.30 -14.90 -1.47
N HIS A 88 -1.19 -13.58 -1.64
CA HIS A 88 -2.25 -12.65 -1.25
C HIS A 88 -3.18 -12.18 -2.37
N ALA A 89 -2.85 -12.37 -3.64
CA ALA A 89 -3.68 -11.95 -4.78
C ALA A 89 -4.14 -10.48 -4.70
N TYR A 90 -3.24 -9.57 -4.33
CA TYR A 90 -3.56 -8.15 -4.10
C TYR A 90 -4.26 -7.49 -5.28
N PHE A 91 -3.78 -7.76 -6.48
CA PHE A 91 -4.27 -7.10 -7.69
C PHE A 91 -5.67 -7.58 -8.07
N ASN A 92 -5.96 -8.86 -7.87
CA ASN A 92 -7.30 -9.40 -8.08
C ASN A 92 -8.29 -8.81 -7.09
N LYS A 93 -7.92 -8.70 -5.83
CA LYS A 93 -8.76 -8.09 -4.80
C LYS A 93 -9.04 -6.62 -5.10
N ALA A 94 -8.04 -5.88 -5.58
CA ALA A 94 -8.22 -4.50 -5.99
C ALA A 94 -9.25 -4.38 -7.12
N ASN A 95 -9.15 -5.23 -8.14
CA ASN A 95 -10.08 -5.21 -9.25
C ASN A 95 -11.50 -5.63 -8.84
N GLU A 96 -11.65 -6.59 -7.96
CA GLU A 96 -12.95 -6.98 -7.42
C GLU A 96 -13.65 -5.80 -6.76
N TYR A 97 -12.93 -5.04 -5.95
CA TYR A 97 -13.47 -3.86 -5.30
C TYR A 97 -13.87 -2.78 -6.31
N LEU A 98 -13.01 -2.51 -7.29
CA LEU A 98 -13.29 -1.50 -8.32
C LEU A 98 -14.55 -1.85 -9.11
N ILE A 99 -14.69 -3.10 -9.55
CA ILE A 99 -15.86 -3.57 -10.29
C ILE A 99 -17.11 -3.44 -9.45
N LYS A 100 -17.05 -3.84 -8.17
CA LYS A 100 -18.18 -3.75 -7.25
C LYS A 100 -18.68 -2.31 -7.08
N HIS A 101 -17.82 -1.32 -7.22
CA HIS A 101 -18.14 0.09 -7.10
C HIS A 101 -18.29 0.81 -8.45
N ASN A 102 -18.56 0.06 -9.52
CA ASN A 102 -18.79 0.57 -10.87
C ASN A 102 -17.60 1.36 -11.43
N LYS A 103 -16.38 0.98 -11.04
CA LYS A 103 -15.15 1.55 -11.59
C LYS A 103 -14.49 0.55 -12.53
N GLU A 104 -13.77 1.08 -13.51
CA GLU A 104 -13.03 0.27 -14.45
C GLU A 104 -11.89 -0.51 -13.74
N PRO A 105 -11.81 -1.83 -13.94
CA PRO A 105 -10.69 -2.60 -13.39
C PRO A 105 -9.38 -2.23 -14.07
N ILE A 106 -8.28 -2.46 -13.36
CA ILE A 106 -6.96 -2.16 -13.87
C ILE A 106 -6.43 -3.37 -14.65
N SER A 107 -5.91 -3.12 -15.86
CA SER A 107 -5.17 -4.14 -16.59
C SER A 107 -3.77 -4.25 -16.02
N TRP A 108 -3.50 -5.33 -15.30
CA TRP A 108 -2.20 -5.59 -14.69
C TRP A 108 -1.22 -6.30 -15.64
N LEU A 109 -1.66 -6.64 -16.83
CA LEU A 109 -0.82 -7.24 -17.86
C LEU A 109 -0.09 -6.14 -18.63
N LEU A 110 1.21 -6.32 -18.81
CA LEU A 110 2.05 -5.38 -19.57
C LEU A 110 2.12 -5.78 -21.04
#